data_41166945c099e8aa2248934941260b1d
#
_entry.id   41166945c099e8aa2248934941260b1d
#
_cell.length_a   1.000
_cell.length_b   1.000
_cell.length_c   1.000
_cell.angle_alpha   90.00
_cell.angle_beta   90.00
_cell.angle_gamma   90.00
#
_symmetry.space_group_name_H-M   'P 1'
#
loop_
_entity.id
_entity.type
_entity.pdbx_description
1 polymer ?
#
loop_
_entity_poly.entity_id
_entity_poly.type
_entity_poly.pdbx_seq_one_letter_code
_entity_poly.pdbx_strand_id
1 'polypeptide(L)'
;YLYAFTYPDWQPVASFGKRGEGPEELLSADRVRLCSSDSVWVLDANRMQITRWAVDVANRQVSRVETVSLDKRLLRTLDFCKTTNGFLVDDYTGEYRFHEIGMDGRIISSMGTIPTEDEEKRKNPMALAQAWRSFMDYDPQSGTLVIATQLGEVIEIHNLKTGFHTVLYGPGGEPAFSSQGSEAFPKGIKGYNDVQVT
;
A
#
# COMPACT_ATOMS: atom_id res chain seq x y z
N TYR A 1 -9.39 10.24 12.93
CA TYR A 1 -9.23 11.51 12.22
C TYR A 1 -7.88 11.60 11.56
N LEU A 2 -7.85 12.24 10.38
CA LEU A 2 -6.67 12.78 9.74
C LEU A 2 -6.62 14.29 9.99
N TYR A 3 -5.41 14.85 10.03
CA TYR A 3 -5.21 16.27 10.28
C TYR A 3 -4.32 16.86 9.21
N ALA A 4 -4.71 18.01 8.66
CA ALA A 4 -3.92 18.79 7.72
C ALA A 4 -3.31 20.00 8.43
N PHE A 5 -2.03 20.25 8.17
CA PHE A 5 -1.27 21.39 8.67
C PHE A 5 -0.55 22.08 7.51
N THR A 6 -0.29 23.38 7.66
CA THR A 6 0.63 24.09 6.75
C THR A 6 2.07 23.68 7.03
N TYR A 7 2.97 23.91 6.07
CA TYR A 7 4.42 23.75 6.22
C TYR A 7 5.11 25.02 5.70
N PRO A 8 6.14 25.55 6.37
CA PRO A 8 6.88 24.97 7.52
C PRO A 8 6.37 25.36 8.92
N ASP A 9 5.35 26.18 9.03
CA ASP A 9 4.89 26.80 10.28
C ASP A 9 3.90 25.94 11.10
N TRP A 10 3.49 24.79 10.57
CA TRP A 10 2.66 23.76 11.23
C TRP A 10 1.34 24.30 11.80
N GLN A 11 0.73 25.29 11.11
CA GLN A 11 -0.59 25.78 11.51
C GLN A 11 -1.69 24.78 11.14
N PRO A 12 -2.66 24.52 12.02
CA PRO A 12 -3.77 23.61 11.72
C PRO A 12 -4.64 24.18 10.61
N VAL A 13 -4.90 23.37 9.59
CA VAL A 13 -5.82 23.68 8.49
C VAL A 13 -7.19 23.08 8.80
N ALA A 14 -7.30 21.76 8.89
CA ALA A 14 -8.54 21.05 9.14
C ALA A 14 -8.31 19.65 9.70
N SER A 15 -9.35 19.03 10.25
CA SER A 15 -9.43 17.60 10.50
C SER A 15 -10.52 16.97 9.61
N PHE A 16 -10.29 15.75 9.11
CA PHE A 16 -11.19 15.07 8.20
C PHE A 16 -11.11 13.54 8.39
N GLY A 17 -11.94 12.78 7.66
CA GLY A 17 -11.90 11.32 7.70
C GLY A 17 -12.16 10.77 9.11
N LYS A 18 -13.17 11.29 9.81
CA LYS A 18 -13.63 10.72 11.08
C LYS A 18 -13.93 9.24 10.90
N ARG A 19 -13.64 8.43 11.93
CA ARG A 19 -14.00 7.02 11.91
C ARG A 19 -15.51 6.85 11.97
N GLY A 20 -16.08 6.11 11.00
CA GLY A 20 -17.49 5.82 10.89
C GLY A 20 -17.90 5.37 9.50
N GLU A 21 -19.22 5.25 9.28
CA GLU A 21 -19.82 4.73 8.04
C GLU A 21 -20.40 5.81 7.14
N GLY A 22 -20.45 7.05 7.60
CA GLY A 22 -21.00 8.18 6.87
C GLY A 22 -20.21 8.54 5.61
N PRO A 23 -20.76 9.43 4.75
CA PRO A 23 -20.18 9.76 3.45
C PRO A 23 -18.80 10.43 3.54
N GLU A 24 -18.51 11.19 4.58
CA GLU A 24 -17.22 11.84 4.84
C GLU A 24 -16.38 11.10 5.91
N GLU A 25 -16.78 9.85 6.27
CA GLU A 25 -16.13 9.06 7.29
C GLU A 25 -15.32 7.91 6.64
N LEU A 26 -14.32 7.40 7.37
CA LEU A 26 -13.49 6.26 7.00
C LEU A 26 -13.66 5.15 8.04
N LEU A 27 -13.73 3.89 7.63
CA LEU A 27 -13.63 2.77 8.57
C LEU A 27 -12.20 2.60 9.07
N SER A 28 -11.24 2.82 8.17
CA SER A 28 -9.82 2.85 8.47
C SER A 28 -9.12 3.91 7.59
N ALA A 29 -7.95 4.37 8.02
CA ALA A 29 -7.07 5.20 7.22
C ALA A 29 -5.70 4.54 7.25
N ASP A 30 -5.57 3.47 6.46
CA ASP A 30 -4.43 2.55 6.56
C ASP A 30 -3.18 3.14 5.92
N ARG A 31 -3.36 3.89 4.83
CA ARG A 31 -2.28 4.57 4.14
C ARG A 31 -2.73 5.93 3.61
N VAL A 32 -1.85 6.92 3.73
CA VAL A 32 -2.03 8.28 3.20
C VAL A 32 -0.89 8.61 2.26
N ARG A 33 -1.21 9.11 1.06
CA ARG A 33 -0.24 9.52 0.04
C ARG A 33 -0.52 10.95 -0.42
N LEU A 34 0.48 11.83 -0.32
CA LEU A 34 0.43 13.15 -0.92
C LEU A 34 0.60 13.02 -2.43
N CYS A 35 -0.23 13.72 -3.20
CA CYS A 35 -0.12 13.78 -4.67
C CYS A 35 0.19 15.18 -5.18
N SER A 36 -0.19 16.20 -4.42
CA SER A 36 0.06 17.62 -4.67
C SER A 36 -0.03 18.38 -3.36
N SER A 37 0.29 19.68 -3.40
CA SER A 37 0.19 20.55 -2.23
C SER A 37 -1.25 20.74 -1.72
N ASP A 38 -2.26 20.38 -2.51
CA ASP A 38 -3.68 20.62 -2.27
C ASP A 38 -4.52 19.34 -2.27
N SER A 39 -3.93 18.17 -2.41
CA SER A 39 -4.70 16.91 -2.36
C SER A 39 -3.93 15.72 -1.81
N VAL A 40 -4.68 14.87 -1.12
CA VAL A 40 -4.18 13.61 -0.57
C VAL A 40 -5.06 12.44 -1.01
N TRP A 41 -4.43 11.27 -1.18
CA TRP A 41 -5.12 10.02 -1.36
C TRP A 41 -5.06 9.20 -0.07
N VAL A 42 -6.18 8.60 0.31
CA VAL A 42 -6.31 7.79 1.53
C VAL A 42 -6.88 6.42 1.17
N LEU A 43 -6.20 5.38 1.57
CA LEU A 43 -6.69 4.00 1.50
C LEU A 43 -7.51 3.69 2.75
N ASP A 44 -8.77 3.31 2.55
CA ASP A 44 -9.62 2.66 3.54
C ASP A 44 -9.68 1.16 3.21
N ALA A 45 -8.77 0.38 3.81
CA ALA A 45 -8.66 -1.05 3.53
C ALA A 45 -9.92 -1.83 3.95
N ASN A 46 -10.64 -1.38 5.00
CA ASN A 46 -11.86 -2.03 5.45
C ASN A 46 -13.05 -1.80 4.50
N ARG A 47 -13.03 -0.69 3.75
CA ARG A 47 -14.02 -0.44 2.68
C ARG A 47 -13.55 -0.92 1.32
N MET A 48 -12.28 -1.30 1.18
CA MET A 48 -11.62 -1.56 -0.10
C MET A 48 -11.81 -0.37 -1.05
N GLN A 49 -11.43 0.83 -0.58
CA GLN A 49 -11.57 2.07 -1.31
C GLN A 49 -10.33 2.94 -1.17
N ILE A 50 -9.96 3.61 -2.25
CA ILE A 50 -8.99 4.71 -2.25
C ILE A 50 -9.76 6.01 -2.52
N THR A 51 -9.63 6.99 -1.64
CA THR A 51 -10.37 8.25 -1.69
C THR A 51 -9.43 9.42 -1.85
N ARG A 52 -9.77 10.38 -2.71
CA ARG A 52 -9.04 11.65 -2.83
C ARG A 52 -9.75 12.75 -2.05
N TRP A 53 -8.96 13.50 -1.31
CA TRP A 53 -9.41 14.62 -0.50
C TRP A 53 -8.69 15.88 -0.98
N ALA A 54 -9.45 16.91 -1.33
CA ALA A 54 -8.94 18.24 -1.64
C ALA A 54 -8.76 19.05 -0.35
N VAL A 55 -7.62 19.73 -0.22
CA VAL A 55 -7.27 20.57 0.92
C VAL A 55 -7.30 22.03 0.50
N ASP A 56 -8.26 22.79 1.00
CA ASP A 56 -8.37 24.23 0.80
C ASP A 56 -7.79 24.94 2.04
N VAL A 57 -6.54 25.34 1.93
CA VAL A 57 -5.80 26.02 3.01
C VAL A 57 -6.42 27.39 3.32
N ALA A 58 -6.86 28.13 2.30
CA ALA A 58 -7.41 29.48 2.46
C ALA A 58 -8.72 29.48 3.25
N ASN A 59 -9.59 28.52 2.96
CA ASN A 59 -10.88 28.37 3.65
C ASN A 59 -10.83 27.40 4.83
N ARG A 60 -9.67 26.79 5.10
CA ARG A 60 -9.48 25.78 6.16
C ARG A 60 -10.46 24.62 6.06
N GLN A 61 -10.62 24.11 4.86
CA GLN A 61 -11.56 23.02 4.56
C GLN A 61 -10.84 21.84 3.88
N VAL A 62 -11.35 20.63 4.16
CA VAL A 62 -10.97 19.43 3.45
C VAL A 62 -12.24 18.71 3.04
N SER A 63 -12.36 18.36 1.76
CA SER A 63 -13.54 17.68 1.23
C SER A 63 -13.12 16.47 0.38
N ARG A 64 -13.92 15.40 0.46
CA ARG A 64 -13.73 14.24 -0.38
C ARG A 64 -14.25 14.54 -1.79
N VAL A 65 -13.35 14.42 -2.79
CA VAL A 65 -13.66 14.79 -4.18
C VAL A 65 -13.73 13.58 -5.12
N GLU A 66 -13.18 12.44 -4.69
CA GLU A 66 -13.16 11.22 -5.52
C GLU A 66 -13.14 9.96 -4.66
N THR A 67 -13.75 8.89 -5.15
CA THR A 67 -13.73 7.57 -4.53
C THR A 67 -13.54 6.51 -5.60
N VAL A 68 -12.51 5.69 -5.43
CA VAL A 68 -12.20 4.54 -6.27
C VAL A 68 -12.45 3.28 -5.44
N SER A 69 -13.47 2.50 -5.81
CA SER A 69 -13.74 1.20 -5.19
C SER A 69 -12.84 0.14 -5.82
N LEU A 70 -12.08 -0.57 -5.01
CA LEU A 70 -11.13 -1.57 -5.47
C LEU A 70 -11.84 -2.83 -5.98
N ASP A 71 -11.20 -3.50 -6.93
CA ASP A 71 -11.70 -4.77 -7.50
C ASP A 71 -11.92 -5.80 -6.38
N LYS A 72 -13.07 -6.47 -6.41
CA LYS A 72 -13.48 -7.47 -5.40
C LYS A 72 -12.60 -8.72 -5.37
N ARG A 73 -11.76 -8.92 -6.38
CA ARG A 73 -10.78 -10.01 -6.41
C ARG A 73 -9.57 -9.74 -5.52
N LEU A 74 -9.30 -8.47 -5.20
CA LEU A 74 -8.24 -8.09 -4.27
C LEU A 74 -8.64 -8.47 -2.85
N LEU A 75 -7.67 -8.96 -2.10
CA LEU A 75 -7.85 -9.30 -0.70
C LEU A 75 -6.98 -8.38 0.15
N ARG A 76 -7.65 -7.57 1.00
CA ARG A 76 -6.98 -6.89 2.12
C ARG A 76 -5.82 -5.96 1.71
N THR A 77 -5.98 -5.20 0.63
CA THR A 77 -5.02 -4.15 0.23
C THR A 77 -4.70 -3.24 1.42
N LEU A 78 -3.43 -3.11 1.77
CA LEU A 78 -2.95 -2.33 2.92
C LEU A 78 -1.99 -1.20 2.53
N ASP A 79 -1.49 -1.21 1.31
CA ASP A 79 -0.68 -0.13 0.76
C ASP A 79 -1.01 0.12 -0.73
N PHE A 80 -0.68 1.31 -1.19
CA PHE A 80 -0.86 1.70 -2.58
C PHE A 80 0.14 2.79 -2.98
N CYS A 81 0.47 2.85 -4.26
CA CYS A 81 1.20 3.96 -4.86
C CYS A 81 0.40 4.56 -6.00
N LYS A 82 0.36 5.90 -6.12
CA LYS A 82 -0.30 6.57 -7.24
C LYS A 82 0.57 6.46 -8.49
N THR A 83 -0.04 6.03 -9.59
CA THR A 83 0.56 6.07 -10.93
C THR A 83 -0.09 7.16 -11.78
N THR A 84 0.38 7.35 -13.01
CA THR A 84 -0.25 8.30 -13.94
C THR A 84 -1.71 7.94 -14.23
N ASN A 85 -2.02 6.65 -14.38
CA ASN A 85 -3.31 6.18 -14.88
C ASN A 85 -4.16 5.44 -13.84
N GLY A 86 -3.67 5.33 -12.60
CA GLY A 86 -4.34 4.58 -11.54
C GLY A 86 -3.47 4.41 -10.32
N PHE A 87 -3.36 3.18 -9.84
CA PHE A 87 -2.59 2.85 -8.65
C PHE A 87 -1.87 1.50 -8.80
N LEU A 88 -0.76 1.36 -8.10
CA LEU A 88 -0.20 0.06 -7.74
C LEU A 88 -0.72 -0.28 -6.34
N VAL A 89 -1.16 -1.51 -6.14
CA VAL A 89 -1.71 -1.99 -4.86
C VAL A 89 -1.13 -3.35 -4.52
N ASP A 90 -0.92 -3.60 -3.24
CA ASP A 90 -0.61 -4.94 -2.73
C ASP A 90 -1.84 -5.84 -2.70
N ASP A 91 -1.63 -7.15 -2.64
CA ASP A 91 -2.68 -8.15 -2.54
C ASP A 91 -2.27 -9.30 -1.62
N TYR A 92 -3.22 -9.79 -0.83
CA TYR A 92 -2.99 -10.83 0.16
C TYR A 92 -3.63 -12.17 -0.19
N THR A 93 -4.03 -12.37 -1.45
CA THR A 93 -4.39 -13.70 -1.96
C THR A 93 -3.15 -14.61 -2.04
N GLY A 94 -1.98 -14.00 -2.27
CA GLY A 94 -0.71 -14.70 -2.48
C GLY A 94 -0.53 -15.26 -3.89
N GLU A 95 -1.46 -14.98 -4.81
CA GLU A 95 -1.35 -15.36 -6.21
C GLU A 95 -0.36 -14.46 -6.94
N TYR A 96 -0.46 -13.15 -6.69
CA TYR A 96 0.43 -12.13 -7.24
C TYR A 96 1.05 -11.29 -6.12
N ARG A 97 2.12 -10.58 -6.43
CA ARG A 97 2.79 -9.72 -5.47
C ARG A 97 2.13 -8.35 -5.36
N PHE A 98 1.72 -7.79 -6.48
CA PHE A 98 1.01 -6.52 -6.58
C PHE A 98 0.22 -6.44 -7.89
N HIS A 99 -0.68 -5.48 -7.96
CA HIS A 99 -1.52 -5.22 -9.12
C HIS A 99 -1.43 -3.76 -9.54
N GLU A 100 -1.55 -3.52 -10.85
CA GLU A 100 -1.91 -2.22 -11.38
C GLU A 100 -3.43 -2.16 -11.53
N ILE A 101 -4.05 -1.12 -10.99
CA ILE A 101 -5.48 -0.86 -11.09
C ILE A 101 -5.74 0.50 -11.75
N GLY A 102 -6.82 0.61 -12.49
CA GLY A 102 -7.27 1.84 -13.10
C GLY A 102 -7.97 2.79 -12.13
N MET A 103 -8.25 4.01 -12.58
CA MET A 103 -9.07 4.97 -11.83
C MET A 103 -10.52 4.49 -11.63
N ASP A 104 -10.96 3.47 -12.36
CA ASP A 104 -12.24 2.80 -12.16
C ASP A 104 -12.16 1.67 -11.10
N GLY A 105 -10.99 1.45 -10.51
CA GLY A 105 -10.71 0.45 -9.49
C GLY A 105 -10.52 -0.97 -10.00
N ARG A 106 -10.60 -1.21 -11.31
CA ARG A 106 -10.44 -2.54 -11.92
C ARG A 106 -8.96 -2.90 -12.08
N ILE A 107 -8.64 -4.17 -11.92
CA ILE A 107 -7.32 -4.70 -12.20
C ILE A 107 -7.02 -4.58 -13.70
N ILE A 108 -5.95 -3.87 -14.03
CA ILE A 108 -5.38 -3.77 -15.38
C ILE A 108 -4.38 -4.90 -15.59
N SER A 109 -3.47 -5.08 -14.63
CA SER A 109 -2.43 -6.10 -14.69
C SER A 109 -2.10 -6.65 -13.30
N SER A 110 -1.61 -7.88 -13.26
CA SER A 110 -1.21 -8.59 -12.04
C SER A 110 0.25 -9.01 -12.21
N MET A 111 1.09 -8.72 -11.24
CA MET A 111 2.55 -8.80 -11.41
C MET A 111 3.26 -9.42 -10.21
N GLY A 112 4.38 -10.08 -10.53
CA GLY A 112 5.29 -10.66 -9.56
C GLY A 112 4.69 -11.82 -8.77
N THR A 113 5.56 -12.52 -8.08
CA THR A 113 5.22 -13.53 -7.07
C THR A 113 6.07 -13.26 -5.85
N ILE A 114 5.65 -13.74 -4.69
CA ILE A 114 6.46 -13.63 -3.47
C ILE A 114 7.78 -14.40 -3.68
N PRO A 115 8.95 -13.75 -3.54
CA PRO A 115 10.23 -14.33 -3.93
C PRO A 115 10.82 -15.24 -2.83
N THR A 116 10.00 -16.09 -2.19
CA THR A 116 10.51 -17.06 -1.21
C THR A 116 11.14 -18.27 -1.90
N GLU A 117 12.21 -18.81 -1.30
CA GLU A 117 12.82 -20.07 -1.71
C GLU A 117 12.18 -21.28 -1.01
N ASP A 118 11.31 -21.06 -0.03
CA ASP A 118 10.68 -22.12 0.78
C ASP A 118 9.41 -22.66 0.09
N GLU A 119 9.56 -23.77 -0.62
CA GLU A 119 8.48 -24.46 -1.34
C GLU A 119 7.34 -24.93 -0.41
N GLU A 120 7.61 -25.25 0.85
CA GLU A 120 6.55 -25.64 1.79
C GLU A 120 5.65 -24.45 2.16
N LYS A 121 6.26 -23.27 2.34
CA LYS A 121 5.50 -22.04 2.59
C LYS A 121 4.64 -21.63 1.39
N ARG A 122 5.10 -21.89 0.16
CA ARG A 122 4.33 -21.63 -1.07
C ARG A 122 3.00 -22.39 -1.12
N LYS A 123 2.88 -23.54 -0.45
CA LYS A 123 1.65 -24.35 -0.40
C LYS A 123 0.52 -23.63 0.35
N ASN A 124 0.82 -22.58 1.11
CA ASN A 124 -0.17 -21.77 1.81
C ASN A 124 -0.04 -20.29 1.39
N PRO A 125 -0.50 -19.92 0.19
CA PRO A 125 -0.25 -18.61 -0.41
C PRO A 125 -0.81 -17.45 0.42
N MET A 126 -1.97 -17.61 1.08
CA MET A 126 -2.56 -16.56 1.89
C MET A 126 -1.73 -16.29 3.16
N ALA A 127 -1.29 -17.32 3.87
CA ALA A 127 -0.42 -17.16 5.03
C ALA A 127 0.96 -16.62 4.62
N LEU A 128 1.48 -17.06 3.47
CA LEU A 128 2.72 -16.52 2.90
C LEU A 128 2.58 -15.02 2.62
N ALA A 129 1.52 -14.59 1.93
CA ALA A 129 1.28 -13.18 1.64
C ALA A 129 1.16 -12.33 2.92
N GLN A 130 0.47 -12.82 3.94
CA GLN A 130 0.38 -12.14 5.23
C GLN A 130 1.74 -12.00 5.92
N ALA A 131 2.58 -13.04 5.88
CA ALA A 131 3.92 -12.97 6.45
C ALA A 131 4.84 -12.02 5.67
N TRP A 132 4.65 -11.93 4.36
CA TRP A 132 5.39 -11.04 3.45
C TRP A 132 4.76 -9.64 3.31
N ARG A 133 3.89 -9.28 4.25
CA ARG A 133 3.34 -7.93 4.33
C ARG A 133 4.44 -6.88 4.24
N SER A 134 4.23 -5.85 3.43
CA SER A 134 5.28 -4.92 3.03
C SER A 134 4.78 -3.48 2.97
N PHE A 135 5.73 -2.56 2.90
CA PHE A 135 5.53 -1.19 2.47
C PHE A 135 5.98 -1.06 1.02
N MET A 136 5.32 -0.20 0.27
CA MET A 136 5.65 0.07 -1.13
C MET A 136 5.87 1.55 -1.35
N ASP A 137 6.76 1.91 -2.28
CA ASP A 137 6.82 3.24 -2.85
C ASP A 137 7.22 3.19 -4.32
N TYR A 138 6.72 4.14 -5.12
CA TYR A 138 6.86 4.15 -6.55
C TYR A 138 7.21 5.53 -7.08
N ASP A 139 8.29 5.63 -7.83
CA ASP A 139 8.62 6.80 -8.63
C ASP A 139 8.15 6.63 -10.08
N PRO A 140 7.15 7.41 -10.53
CA PRO A 140 6.65 7.35 -11.91
C PRO A 140 7.68 7.87 -12.92
N GLN A 141 8.64 8.68 -12.51
CA GLN A 141 9.65 9.24 -13.41
C GLN A 141 10.65 8.17 -13.85
N SER A 142 11.20 7.40 -12.94
CA SER A 142 12.09 6.27 -13.27
C SER A 142 11.31 4.99 -13.61
N GLY A 143 10.07 4.86 -13.14
CA GLY A 143 9.27 3.65 -13.20
C GLY A 143 9.67 2.61 -12.14
N THR A 144 10.35 3.04 -11.09
CA THR A 144 10.88 2.16 -10.04
C THR A 144 9.86 1.99 -8.93
N LEU A 145 9.45 0.75 -8.68
CA LEU A 145 8.70 0.31 -7.52
C LEU A 145 9.65 -0.39 -6.55
N VAL A 146 9.63 0.01 -5.29
CA VAL A 146 10.34 -0.68 -4.21
C VAL A 146 9.33 -1.24 -3.23
N ILE A 147 9.54 -2.49 -2.80
CA ILE A 147 8.70 -3.19 -1.83
C ILE A 147 9.62 -3.69 -0.70
N ALA A 148 9.34 -3.27 0.54
CA ALA A 148 10.14 -3.62 1.71
C ALA A 148 9.30 -4.36 2.75
N THR A 149 9.73 -5.54 3.18
CA THR A 149 8.95 -6.40 4.08
C THR A 149 8.92 -5.88 5.51
N GLN A 150 7.76 -5.99 6.19
CA GLN A 150 7.59 -5.64 7.61
C GLN A 150 8.19 -6.68 8.56
N LEU A 151 8.44 -7.89 8.07
CA LEU A 151 9.09 -8.97 8.79
C LEU A 151 10.28 -9.46 7.98
N GLY A 152 11.34 -9.94 8.65
CA GLY A 152 12.58 -10.26 7.95
C GLY A 152 13.23 -9.00 7.37
N GLU A 153 14.15 -9.17 6.44
CA GLU A 153 14.88 -8.06 5.82
C GLU A 153 14.98 -8.29 4.31
N VAL A 154 13.85 -8.12 3.61
CA VAL A 154 13.79 -8.29 2.15
C VAL A 154 13.35 -6.99 1.49
N ILE A 155 14.06 -6.58 0.44
CA ILE A 155 13.69 -5.47 -0.42
C ILE A 155 13.62 -5.99 -1.85
N GLU A 156 12.49 -5.77 -2.51
CA GLU A 156 12.27 -6.03 -3.92
C GLU A 156 12.32 -4.72 -4.69
N ILE A 157 13.03 -4.69 -5.80
CA ILE A 157 13.12 -3.53 -6.70
C ILE A 157 12.63 -3.96 -8.07
N HIS A 158 11.57 -3.33 -8.54
CA HIS A 158 10.99 -3.56 -9.86
C HIS A 158 11.08 -2.28 -10.68
N ASN A 159 11.55 -2.36 -11.92
CA ASN A 159 11.39 -1.26 -12.86
C ASN A 159 10.31 -1.63 -13.87
N LEU A 160 9.14 -0.98 -13.75
CA LEU A 160 7.95 -1.31 -14.54
C LEU A 160 8.07 -0.87 -16.01
N LYS A 161 9.03 0.00 -16.34
CA LYS A 161 9.27 0.43 -17.73
C LYS A 161 10.18 -0.54 -18.48
N THR A 162 11.15 -1.13 -17.80
CA THR A 162 12.17 -2.01 -18.42
C THR A 162 11.92 -3.48 -18.17
N GLY A 163 11.05 -3.82 -17.20
CA GLY A 163 10.85 -5.18 -16.74
C GLY A 163 11.98 -5.72 -15.82
N PHE A 164 12.93 -4.85 -15.44
CA PHE A 164 14.00 -5.25 -14.51
C PHE A 164 13.40 -5.56 -13.13
N HIS A 165 13.91 -6.63 -12.52
CA HIS A 165 13.55 -7.02 -11.16
C HIS A 165 14.77 -7.57 -10.43
N THR A 166 14.92 -7.23 -9.15
CA THR A 166 15.91 -7.81 -8.25
C THR A 166 15.38 -7.87 -6.81
N VAL A 167 15.92 -8.79 -6.04
CA VAL A 167 15.60 -8.99 -4.63
C VAL A 167 16.87 -8.90 -3.81
N LEU A 168 16.84 -8.12 -2.76
CA LEU A 168 17.94 -7.94 -1.81
C LEU A 168 17.54 -8.53 -0.46
N TYR A 169 18.43 -9.31 0.12
CA TYR A 169 18.25 -9.92 1.43
C TYR A 169 19.25 -9.32 2.41
N GLY A 170 18.76 -8.76 3.51
CA GLY A 170 19.58 -8.39 4.65
C GLY A 170 19.90 -9.60 5.54
N PRO A 171 20.67 -9.40 6.63
CA PRO A 171 21.06 -10.48 7.55
C PRO A 171 19.89 -11.24 8.17
N GLY A 172 18.73 -10.59 8.31
CA GLY A 172 17.52 -11.20 8.84
C GLY A 172 16.79 -12.13 7.87
N GLY A 173 17.14 -12.10 6.59
CA GLY A 173 16.59 -12.98 5.55
C GLY A 173 15.08 -12.83 5.36
N GLU A 174 14.45 -13.90 4.90
CA GLU A 174 13.02 -13.96 4.64
C GLU A 174 12.16 -13.85 5.92
N PRO A 175 10.90 -13.36 5.80
CA PRO A 175 9.94 -13.41 6.89
C PRO A 175 9.78 -14.81 7.50
N ALA A 176 10.08 -14.93 8.79
CA ALA A 176 9.87 -16.17 9.53
C ALA A 176 8.47 -16.18 10.15
N PHE A 177 7.72 -17.27 9.93
CA PHE A 177 6.36 -17.42 10.44
C PHE A 177 5.97 -18.89 10.62
N SER A 178 4.94 -19.15 11.40
CA SER A 178 4.15 -20.38 11.35
C SER A 178 2.77 -20.04 10.83
N SER A 179 2.04 -21.03 10.33
CA SER A 179 0.68 -20.83 9.84
C SER A 179 -0.31 -21.77 10.52
N GLN A 180 -1.57 -21.29 10.64
CA GLN A 180 -2.70 -22.11 11.00
C GLN A 180 -3.87 -21.73 10.08
N GLY A 181 -4.29 -22.65 9.22
CA GLY A 181 -5.17 -22.32 8.11
C GLY A 181 -4.53 -21.24 7.22
N SER A 182 -5.28 -20.19 6.88
CA SER A 182 -4.81 -19.07 6.08
C SER A 182 -4.09 -17.97 6.88
N GLU A 183 -3.97 -18.10 8.20
CA GLU A 183 -3.36 -17.09 9.06
C GLU A 183 -1.86 -17.35 9.26
N ALA A 184 -1.06 -16.27 9.21
CA ALA A 184 0.36 -16.30 9.53
C ALA A 184 0.61 -15.73 10.93
N PHE A 185 1.40 -16.44 11.71
CA PHE A 185 1.87 -16.00 13.02
C PHE A 185 3.36 -15.65 12.90
N PRO A 186 3.71 -14.34 12.97
CA PRO A 186 5.08 -13.89 12.82
C PRO A 186 6.02 -14.54 13.82
N LYS A 187 7.20 -14.92 13.34
CA LYS A 187 8.35 -15.37 14.13
C LYS A 187 9.59 -14.66 13.60
N GLY A 188 10.53 -14.33 14.46
CA GLY A 188 11.76 -13.67 14.04
C GLY A 188 11.74 -12.16 14.18
N ILE A 189 12.55 -11.48 13.39
CA ILE A 189 12.79 -10.04 13.53
C ILE A 189 11.75 -9.20 12.80
N LYS A 190 11.54 -7.97 13.28
CA LYS A 190 10.88 -6.93 12.52
C LYS A 190 11.83 -6.46 11.41
N GLY A 191 11.28 -6.25 10.23
CA GLY A 191 11.99 -5.69 9.10
C GLY A 191 11.83 -4.17 9.03
N TYR A 192 11.36 -3.70 7.88
CA TYR A 192 11.23 -2.27 7.59
C TYR A 192 9.92 -1.68 8.12
N ASN A 193 9.93 -0.39 8.45
CA ASN A 193 8.74 0.35 8.91
C ASN A 193 8.17 1.26 7.82
N ASP A 194 8.94 1.56 6.80
CA ASP A 194 8.55 2.32 5.60
C ASP A 194 9.63 2.20 4.53
N VAL A 195 9.30 2.65 3.31
CA VAL A 195 10.23 2.76 2.18
C VAL A 195 9.89 3.98 1.35
N GLN A 196 10.92 4.64 0.81
CA GLN A 196 10.74 5.78 -0.08
C GLN A 196 11.75 5.70 -1.23
N VAL A 197 11.25 5.96 -2.44
CA VAL A 197 12.07 6.14 -3.65
C VAL A 197 12.33 7.63 -3.84
N THR A 198 13.59 8.03 -3.99
CA THR A 198 14.02 9.44 -4.15
C THR A 198 14.88 9.62 -5.37
#